data_ec1019293064a129dcdc231ce413ca7b
#
_entry.id   ec1019293064a129dcdc231ce413ca7b
#
_cell.length_a   1.000
_cell.length_b   1.000
_cell.length_c   1.000
_cell.angle_alpha   90.00
_cell.angle_beta   90.00
_cell.angle_gamma   90.00
#
_symmetry.space_group_name_H-M   'P 1'
#
loop_
_entity.id
_entity.type
_entity.pdbx_description
1 polymer ?
#
loop_
_entity_poly.entity_id
_entity_poly.type
_entity_poly.pdbx_seq_one_letter_code
_entity_poly.pdbx_strand_id
1 'polypeptide(L)'
;VAYDQMARPVDAMLKSLKKLRSDYRAAQRKEVVDLVAKVARQVIRAELALQPVQLMALVEETLASMPPTREEIDVFLNPEELKRIAELDPKRSKRWNLIPDARLDAGECRIKAGDNEVDAGCHQRLAAVMEQVDNQLQAADGGDEPESEE
;
A
#
# COMPACT_ATOMS: atom_id res chain seq x y z
N VAL A 1 21.69 44.79 -26.34
CA VAL A 1 21.80 43.70 -27.27
C VAL A 1 22.67 42.57 -26.75
N ALA A 2 23.84 42.85 -26.20
CA ALA A 2 24.68 41.85 -25.53
C ALA A 2 24.03 41.27 -24.28
N TYR A 3 23.20 42.05 -23.60
CA TYR A 3 22.47 41.63 -22.40
C TYR A 3 21.43 40.53 -22.73
N ASP A 4 20.66 40.69 -23.78
CA ASP A 4 19.67 39.70 -24.22
C ASP A 4 20.32 38.39 -24.69
N GLN A 5 21.51 38.44 -25.25
CA GLN A 5 22.25 37.25 -25.65
C GLN A 5 22.80 36.46 -24.46
N MET A 6 23.09 37.12 -23.35
CA MET A 6 23.55 36.47 -22.11
C MET A 6 22.37 35.97 -21.22
N ALA A 7 21.23 36.64 -21.28
CA ALA A 7 20.07 36.31 -20.47
C ALA A 7 19.46 34.95 -20.83
N ARG A 8 19.38 34.61 -22.11
CA ARG A 8 18.82 33.33 -22.57
C ARG A 8 19.59 32.09 -22.09
N PRO A 9 20.93 32.04 -22.22
CA PRO A 9 21.70 30.92 -21.68
C PRO A 9 21.58 30.79 -20.16
N VAL A 10 21.53 31.90 -19.43
CA VAL A 10 21.37 31.88 -17.96
C VAL A 10 19.97 31.36 -17.59
N ASP A 11 18.92 31.80 -18.28
CA ASP A 11 17.57 31.30 -18.07
C ASP A 11 17.46 29.79 -18.36
N ALA A 12 18.11 29.32 -19.41
CA ALA A 12 18.18 27.90 -19.73
C ALA A 12 18.90 27.10 -18.68
N MET A 13 20.01 27.62 -18.13
CA MET A 13 20.74 27.00 -17.01
C MET A 13 19.89 26.94 -15.75
N LEU A 14 19.16 28.00 -15.40
CA LEU A 14 18.28 28.02 -14.24
C LEU A 14 17.14 27.00 -14.37
N LYS A 15 16.55 26.87 -15.54
CA LYS A 15 15.54 25.85 -15.82
C LYS A 15 16.10 24.43 -15.68
N SER A 16 17.31 24.20 -16.21
CA SER A 16 18.00 22.91 -16.09
C SER A 16 18.31 22.56 -14.64
N LEU A 17 18.77 23.54 -13.85
CA LEU A 17 19.06 23.33 -12.42
C LEU A 17 17.79 23.06 -11.63
N LYS A 18 16.69 23.75 -11.91
CA LYS A 18 15.39 23.49 -11.28
C LYS A 18 14.89 22.09 -11.60
N LYS A 19 15.03 21.66 -12.84
CA LYS A 19 14.66 20.31 -13.26
C LYS A 19 15.51 19.25 -12.57
N LEU A 20 16.83 19.42 -12.52
CA LEU A 20 17.72 18.52 -11.81
C LEU A 20 17.38 18.41 -10.32
N ARG A 21 17.07 19.53 -9.69
CA ARG A 21 16.66 19.57 -8.29
C ARG A 21 15.34 18.84 -8.05
N SER A 22 14.37 19.05 -8.94
CA SER A 22 13.08 18.37 -8.90
C SER A 22 13.23 16.86 -9.09
N ASP A 23 14.04 16.43 -10.07
CA ASP A 23 14.33 15.03 -10.35
C ASP A 23 15.06 14.37 -9.16
N TYR A 24 16.00 15.07 -8.54
CA TYR A 24 16.72 14.58 -7.36
C TYR A 24 15.78 14.40 -6.17
N ARG A 25 14.90 15.36 -5.90
CA ARG A 25 13.89 15.26 -4.83
C ARG A 25 12.92 14.09 -5.06
N ALA A 26 12.48 13.90 -6.31
CA ALA A 26 11.62 12.79 -6.67
C ALA A 26 12.32 11.44 -6.47
N ALA A 27 13.59 11.33 -6.82
CA ALA A 27 14.39 10.13 -6.61
C ALA A 27 14.58 9.83 -5.11
N GLN A 28 14.87 10.86 -4.30
CA GLN A 28 14.98 10.71 -2.84
C GLN A 28 13.66 10.28 -2.22
N ARG A 29 12.54 10.85 -2.66
CA ARG A 29 11.21 10.47 -2.19
C ARG A 29 10.94 9.01 -2.48
N LYS A 30 11.26 8.54 -3.67
CA LYS A 30 11.10 7.15 -4.05
C LYS A 30 11.91 6.21 -3.17
N GLU A 31 13.17 6.54 -2.88
CA GLU A 31 14.01 5.74 -1.98
C GLU A 31 13.43 5.65 -0.57
N VAL A 32 12.94 6.76 -0.03
CA VAL A 32 12.29 6.80 1.29
C VAL A 32 11.02 5.96 1.29
N VAL A 33 10.18 6.10 0.28
CA VAL A 33 8.94 5.34 0.13
C VAL A 33 9.22 3.84 0.04
N ASP A 34 10.21 3.44 -0.76
CA ASP A 34 10.60 2.04 -0.89
C ASP A 34 11.12 1.45 0.44
N LEU A 35 11.90 2.23 1.20
CA LEU A 35 12.39 1.82 2.50
C LEU A 35 11.25 1.68 3.51
N VAL A 36 10.36 2.66 3.57
CA VAL A 36 9.18 2.64 4.44
C VAL A 36 8.30 1.43 4.11
N ALA A 37 8.12 1.14 2.82
CA ALA A 37 7.34 -0.02 2.37
C ALA A 37 7.95 -1.34 2.87
N LYS A 38 9.28 -1.49 2.81
CA LYS A 38 9.96 -2.68 3.32
C LYS A 38 9.76 -2.86 4.82
N VAL A 39 9.93 -1.80 5.59
CA VAL A 39 9.76 -1.83 7.04
C VAL A 39 8.29 -2.10 7.40
N ALA A 40 7.36 -1.41 6.77
CA ALA A 40 5.93 -1.59 7.00
C ALA A 40 5.47 -3.02 6.69
N ARG A 41 5.97 -3.61 5.60
CA ARG A 41 5.67 -5.01 5.25
C ARG A 41 6.09 -5.98 6.34
N GLN A 42 7.29 -5.80 6.87
CA GLN A 42 7.80 -6.64 7.96
C GLN A 42 6.98 -6.49 9.23
N VAL A 43 6.61 -5.27 9.59
CA VAL A 43 5.77 -4.99 10.78
C VAL A 43 4.39 -5.62 10.62
N ILE A 44 3.74 -5.43 9.48
CA ILE A 44 2.40 -5.98 9.22
C ILE A 44 2.43 -7.51 9.24
N ARG A 45 3.43 -8.14 8.60
CA ARG A 45 3.59 -9.60 8.61
C ARG A 45 3.81 -10.15 10.02
N ALA A 46 4.65 -9.48 10.80
CA ALA A 46 4.92 -9.87 12.19
C ALA A 46 3.66 -9.77 13.04
N GLU A 47 2.90 -8.69 12.91
CA GLU A 47 1.64 -8.49 13.62
C GLU A 47 0.61 -9.57 13.26
N LEU A 48 0.43 -9.85 11.98
CA LEU A 48 -0.50 -10.88 11.52
C LEU A 48 -0.06 -12.29 11.93
N ALA A 49 1.24 -12.56 11.97
CA ALA A 49 1.77 -13.84 12.44
C ALA A 49 1.52 -14.07 13.93
N LEU A 50 1.59 -12.99 14.75
CA LEU A 50 1.31 -13.06 16.17
C LEU A 50 -0.20 -13.16 16.48
N GLN A 51 -1.03 -12.57 15.62
CA GLN A 51 -2.48 -12.53 15.80
C GLN A 51 -3.20 -12.93 14.51
N PRO A 52 -3.25 -14.25 14.20
CA PRO A 52 -3.86 -14.70 12.94
C PRO A 52 -5.36 -14.36 12.81
N VAL A 53 -6.05 -14.17 13.92
CA VAL A 53 -7.47 -13.74 13.92
C VAL A 53 -7.66 -12.35 13.30
N GLN A 54 -6.66 -11.49 13.34
CA GLN A 54 -6.73 -10.18 12.68
C GLN A 54 -6.84 -10.29 11.16
N LEU A 55 -6.35 -11.36 10.57
CA LEU A 55 -6.54 -11.61 9.14
C LEU A 55 -8.03 -11.73 8.80
N MET A 56 -8.80 -12.36 9.68
CA MET A 56 -10.27 -12.44 9.51
C MET A 56 -10.95 -11.08 9.63
N ALA A 57 -10.45 -10.21 10.52
CA ALA A 57 -10.94 -8.83 10.61
C ALA A 57 -10.67 -8.04 9.32
N LEU A 58 -9.51 -8.25 8.69
CA LEU A 58 -9.20 -7.65 7.39
C LEU A 58 -10.13 -8.16 6.28
N VAL A 59 -10.48 -9.43 6.31
CA VAL A 59 -11.45 -10.01 5.38
C VAL A 59 -12.83 -9.35 5.55
N GLU A 60 -13.30 -9.20 6.79
CA GLU A 60 -14.57 -8.54 7.08
C GLU A 60 -14.59 -7.08 6.58
N GLU A 61 -13.51 -6.35 6.84
CA GLU A 61 -13.33 -4.96 6.40
C GLU A 61 -13.37 -4.85 4.87
N THR A 62 -12.67 -5.74 4.18
CA THR A 62 -12.65 -5.78 2.71
C THR A 62 -14.02 -6.12 2.14
N LEU A 63 -14.71 -7.10 2.72
CA LEU A 63 -16.06 -7.47 2.30
C LEU A 63 -17.05 -6.34 2.49
N ALA A 64 -16.92 -5.55 3.54
CA ALA A 64 -17.77 -4.38 3.78
C ALA A 64 -17.62 -3.31 2.69
N SER A 65 -16.46 -3.23 2.03
CA SER A 65 -16.22 -2.29 0.93
C SER A 65 -16.57 -2.84 -0.45
N MET A 66 -16.87 -4.13 -0.56
CA MET A 66 -17.25 -4.78 -1.82
C MET A 66 -18.76 -4.68 -2.08
N PRO A 67 -19.19 -4.75 -3.35
CA PRO A 67 -20.63 -4.82 -3.64
C PRO A 67 -21.29 -6.03 -2.98
N PRO A 68 -22.51 -5.90 -2.42
CA PRO A 68 -23.20 -7.03 -1.83
C PRO A 68 -23.48 -8.12 -2.85
N THR A 69 -23.23 -9.36 -2.48
CA THR A 69 -23.47 -10.54 -3.31
C THR A 69 -24.26 -11.58 -2.53
N ARG A 70 -25.09 -12.35 -3.23
CA ARG A 70 -25.80 -13.50 -2.68
C ARG A 70 -25.01 -14.80 -2.83
N GLU A 71 -23.91 -14.76 -3.59
CA GLU A 71 -23.05 -15.91 -3.80
C GLU A 71 -22.20 -16.20 -2.58
N GLU A 72 -21.74 -17.44 -2.48
CA GLU A 72 -20.83 -17.84 -1.41
C GLU A 72 -19.50 -17.10 -1.52
N ILE A 73 -18.91 -16.83 -0.36
CA ILE A 73 -17.65 -16.13 -0.26
C ILE A 73 -16.56 -17.15 0.01
N ASP A 74 -15.57 -17.21 -0.90
CA ASP A 74 -14.39 -18.03 -0.77
C ASP A 74 -13.21 -17.18 -0.30
N VAL A 75 -12.54 -17.63 0.75
CA VAL A 75 -11.36 -16.98 1.29
C VAL A 75 -10.18 -17.94 1.17
N PHE A 76 -9.20 -17.56 0.38
CA PHE A 76 -7.98 -18.34 0.15
C PHE A 76 -6.89 -17.84 1.07
N LEU A 77 -6.25 -18.73 1.80
CA LEU A 77 -5.16 -18.39 2.71
C LEU A 77 -4.18 -19.55 2.87
N ASN A 78 -3.03 -19.25 3.51
CA ASN A 78 -2.01 -20.24 3.77
C ASN A 78 -2.58 -21.40 4.60
N PRO A 79 -2.26 -22.67 4.27
CA PRO A 79 -2.83 -23.82 4.96
C PRO A 79 -2.55 -23.87 6.46
N GLU A 80 -1.38 -23.43 6.91
CA GLU A 80 -1.03 -23.41 8.33
C GLU A 80 -1.80 -22.34 9.09
N GLU A 81 -1.96 -21.16 8.50
CA GLU A 81 -2.80 -20.09 9.06
C GLU A 81 -4.26 -20.51 9.15
N LEU A 82 -4.75 -21.21 8.13
CA LEU A 82 -6.12 -21.71 8.13
C LEU A 82 -6.36 -22.63 9.31
N LYS A 83 -5.44 -23.53 9.60
CA LYS A 83 -5.52 -24.41 10.79
C LYS A 83 -5.54 -23.62 12.08
N ARG A 84 -4.66 -22.62 12.20
CA ARG A 84 -4.57 -21.78 13.40
C ARG A 84 -5.85 -20.97 13.62
N ILE A 85 -6.41 -20.43 12.57
CA ILE A 85 -7.67 -19.64 12.62
C ILE A 85 -8.85 -20.56 12.98
N ALA A 86 -8.92 -21.74 12.40
CA ALA A 86 -9.97 -22.71 12.71
C ALA A 86 -9.94 -23.18 14.16
N GLU A 87 -8.76 -23.29 14.76
CA GLU A 87 -8.58 -23.63 16.18
C GLU A 87 -8.91 -22.46 17.10
N LEU A 88 -8.49 -21.23 16.72
CA LEU A 88 -8.65 -20.05 17.56
C LEU A 88 -10.05 -19.44 17.50
N ASP A 89 -10.68 -19.46 16.33
CA ASP A 89 -12.01 -18.87 16.11
C ASP A 89 -12.86 -19.73 15.18
N PRO A 90 -13.40 -20.86 15.68
CA PRO A 90 -14.19 -21.76 14.83
C PRO A 90 -15.51 -21.14 14.36
N LYS A 91 -16.04 -20.12 15.04
CA LYS A 91 -17.27 -19.45 14.63
C LYS A 91 -17.06 -18.58 13.38
N ARG A 92 -15.98 -17.81 13.34
CA ARG A 92 -15.63 -17.00 12.18
C ARG A 92 -15.24 -17.85 10.98
N SER A 93 -14.53 -18.96 11.23
CA SER A 93 -14.12 -19.87 10.18
C SER A 93 -15.28 -20.53 9.42
N LYS A 94 -16.47 -20.56 10.02
CA LYS A 94 -17.67 -21.12 9.40
C LYS A 94 -18.46 -20.13 8.57
N ARG A 95 -18.19 -18.83 8.69
CA ARG A 95 -18.93 -17.78 7.95
C ARG A 95 -18.64 -17.79 6.46
N TRP A 96 -17.43 -18.17 6.09
CA TRP A 96 -16.96 -18.21 4.71
C TRP A 96 -16.34 -19.57 4.40
N ASN A 97 -16.19 -19.86 3.12
CA ASN A 97 -15.45 -21.04 2.70
C ASN A 97 -13.96 -20.75 2.78
N LEU A 98 -13.29 -21.26 3.79
CA LEU A 98 -11.85 -21.13 3.93
C LEU A 98 -11.17 -22.21 3.09
N ILE A 99 -10.40 -21.78 2.10
CA ILE A 99 -9.74 -22.69 1.14
C ILE A 99 -8.23 -22.55 1.29
N PRO A 100 -7.52 -23.66 1.56
CA PRO A 100 -6.07 -23.60 1.67
C PRO A 100 -5.43 -23.36 0.30
N ASP A 101 -4.48 -22.44 0.21
CA ASP A 101 -3.67 -22.18 -0.97
C ASP A 101 -2.20 -22.06 -0.56
N ALA A 102 -1.41 -23.08 -0.89
CA ALA A 102 0.00 -23.14 -0.54
C ALA A 102 0.86 -22.09 -1.27
N ARG A 103 0.33 -21.44 -2.30
CA ARG A 103 1.02 -20.35 -3.00
C ARG A 103 0.98 -19.03 -2.23
N LEU A 104 0.07 -18.89 -1.27
CA LEU A 104 -0.04 -17.72 -0.44
C LEU A 104 0.88 -17.82 0.78
N ASP A 105 1.63 -16.76 1.04
CA ASP A 105 2.44 -16.65 2.24
C ASP A 105 1.59 -16.36 3.46
N ALA A 106 2.16 -16.57 4.65
CA ALA A 106 1.52 -16.19 5.89
C ALA A 106 1.21 -14.68 5.90
N GLY A 107 0.01 -14.32 6.31
CA GLY A 107 -0.46 -12.94 6.30
C GLY A 107 -1.09 -12.49 4.99
N GLU A 108 -1.05 -13.30 3.95
CA GLU A 108 -1.72 -13.03 2.68
C GLU A 108 -3.05 -13.77 2.60
N CYS A 109 -4.06 -13.11 2.05
CA CYS A 109 -5.31 -13.79 1.74
C CYS A 109 -5.97 -13.18 0.50
N ARG A 110 -6.79 -13.98 -0.16
CA ARG A 110 -7.54 -13.59 -1.34
C ARG A 110 -9.01 -13.93 -1.13
N ILE A 111 -9.87 -12.99 -1.48
CA ILE A 111 -11.32 -13.15 -1.34
C ILE A 111 -11.93 -13.26 -2.74
N LYS A 112 -12.76 -14.27 -2.93
CA LYS A 112 -13.59 -14.41 -4.12
C LYS A 112 -15.06 -14.38 -3.73
N ALA A 113 -15.75 -13.36 -4.22
CA ALA A 113 -17.19 -13.18 -3.99
C ALA A 113 -17.86 -13.01 -5.35
N GLY A 114 -18.50 -14.08 -5.86
CA GLY A 114 -19.05 -14.10 -7.20
C GLY A 114 -17.95 -13.96 -8.25
N ASP A 115 -18.10 -12.98 -9.14
CA ASP A 115 -17.09 -12.66 -10.17
C ASP A 115 -15.99 -11.72 -9.68
N ASN A 116 -16.11 -11.20 -8.45
CA ASN A 116 -15.13 -10.29 -7.87
C ASN A 116 -14.07 -11.05 -7.09
N GLU A 117 -12.81 -10.73 -7.34
CA GLU A 117 -11.67 -11.28 -6.63
C GLU A 117 -10.77 -10.15 -6.15
N VAL A 118 -10.43 -10.13 -4.86
CA VAL A 118 -9.69 -9.03 -4.22
C VAL A 118 -8.67 -9.62 -3.24
N ASP A 119 -7.48 -9.03 -3.20
CA ASP A 119 -6.49 -9.31 -2.16
C ASP A 119 -6.86 -8.54 -0.87
N ALA A 120 -6.88 -9.23 0.26
CA ALA A 120 -7.31 -8.66 1.53
C ALA A 120 -6.26 -8.72 2.65
N GLY A 121 -5.12 -9.35 2.41
CA GLY A 121 -4.10 -9.56 3.43
C GLY A 121 -3.07 -8.44 3.55
N CYS A 122 -1.85 -8.81 3.91
CA CYS A 122 -0.72 -7.90 4.10
C CYS A 122 -0.49 -6.97 2.92
N HIS A 123 -0.57 -7.48 1.70
CA HIS A 123 -0.36 -6.69 0.48
C HIS A 123 -1.35 -5.54 0.36
N GLN A 124 -2.63 -5.80 0.59
CA GLN A 124 -3.68 -4.77 0.54
C GLN A 124 -3.50 -3.74 1.67
N ARG A 125 -3.21 -4.20 2.87
CA ARG A 125 -2.94 -3.32 4.01
C ARG A 125 -1.76 -2.41 3.74
N LEU A 126 -0.68 -2.96 3.19
CA LEU A 126 0.52 -2.22 2.82
C LEU A 126 0.21 -1.15 1.77
N ALA A 127 -0.55 -1.49 0.73
CA ALA A 127 -0.93 -0.56 -0.32
C ALA A 127 -1.70 0.65 0.23
N ALA A 128 -2.65 0.42 1.15
CA ALA A 128 -3.42 1.50 1.79
C ALA A 128 -2.53 2.42 2.65
N VAL A 129 -1.61 1.85 3.41
CA VAL A 129 -0.66 2.62 4.23
C VAL A 129 0.28 3.43 3.35
N MET A 130 0.79 2.84 2.27
CA MET A 130 1.72 3.51 1.35
C MET A 130 1.05 4.67 0.59
N GLU A 131 -0.22 4.56 0.28
CA GLU A 131 -0.98 5.66 -0.30
C GLU A 131 -1.03 6.87 0.65
N GLN A 132 -1.28 6.64 1.94
CA GLN A 132 -1.25 7.70 2.95
C GLN A 132 0.13 8.33 3.09
N VAL A 133 1.19 7.53 3.10
CA VAL A 133 2.58 8.00 3.18
C VAL A 133 2.91 8.88 1.98
N ASP A 134 2.56 8.45 0.77
CA ASP A 134 2.83 9.21 -0.44
C ASP A 134 2.07 10.55 -0.45
N ASN A 135 0.81 10.55 -0.04
CA ASN A 135 0.02 11.77 0.10
C ASN A 135 0.63 12.76 1.11
N GLN A 136 1.13 12.28 2.23
CA GLN A 136 1.79 13.11 3.24
C GLN A 136 3.11 13.69 2.72
N LEU A 137 3.90 12.91 1.99
CA LEU A 137 5.15 13.38 1.40
C LEU A 137 4.91 14.40 0.30
N GLN A 138 3.88 14.24 -0.52
CA GLN A 138 3.49 15.22 -1.52
C GLN A 138 3.04 16.53 -0.87
N ALA A 139 2.27 16.46 0.20
CA ALA A 139 1.85 17.65 0.94
C ALA A 139 3.03 18.38 1.58
N ALA A 140 4.03 17.65 2.11
CA ALA A 140 5.24 18.23 2.66
C ALA A 140 6.09 18.94 1.58
N ASP A 141 6.22 18.33 0.40
CA ASP A 141 6.93 18.96 -0.74
C ASP A 141 6.20 20.22 -1.24
N GLY A 142 4.87 20.21 -1.25
CA GLY A 142 4.06 21.37 -1.63
C GLY A 142 4.14 22.54 -0.65
N GLY A 143 4.51 22.27 0.62
CA GLY A 143 4.72 23.29 1.65
C GLY A 143 6.07 23.99 1.58
N ASP A 144 6.99 23.49 0.76
CA ASP A 144 8.36 23.99 0.63
C ASP A 144 8.56 24.91 -0.61
N GLU A 145 7.47 25.34 -1.26
CA GLU A 145 7.55 26.40 -2.27
C GLU A 145 7.97 27.68 -1.58
N PRO A 146 9.08 28.31 -1.99
CA PRO A 146 9.45 29.59 -1.43
C PRO A 146 8.32 30.59 -1.72
N GLU A 147 7.81 31.22 -0.65
CA GLU A 147 6.96 32.39 -0.82
C GLU A 147 7.70 33.33 -1.78
N SER A 148 7.05 33.62 -2.90
CA SER A 148 7.55 34.65 -3.81
C SER A 148 7.59 35.94 -3.02
N GLU A 149 8.77 36.36 -2.56
CA GLU A 149 8.99 37.71 -2.11
C GLU A 149 8.61 38.63 -3.26
N GLU A 150 7.58 39.43 -3.05
CA GLU A 150 7.24 40.57 -3.89
C GLU A 150 8.39 41.60 -3.90
#